data_19f69a9a918485aabb678208d80d078e
#
_entry.id   19f69a9a918485aabb678208d80d078e
#
_cell.length_a   1.000
_cell.length_b   1.000
_cell.length_c   1.000
_cell.angle_alpha   90.00
_cell.angle_beta   90.00
_cell.angle_gamma   90.00
#
_symmetry.space_group_name_H-M   'P 1'
#
loop_
_entity.id
_entity.type
_entity.pdbx_description
1 polymer ?
#
loop_
_entity_poly.entity_id
_entity_poly.type
_entity_poly.pdbx_seq_one_letter_code
_entity_poly.pdbx_strand_id
1 'polypeptide(L)'
;MPDVKLPFSRDEYVERLARVRVAMEKAGVEVLFVSDPSNMAWLTGYDGWSFYVHQGVIVGPEGEPIFWGRGMDAKGAMRTCYMDEDNIRGYADDYVMASDRHAMQDLAQVLADRGWNGKTLGVEMENYYYSARAHSVLTKHHEGEVEDATGLVNWQRGVKSPTELKYMRRAARIVEKMHAAIYELMRPGLRKNELVAEIYRTGLMGGEDEEGSF
;
A
#
# COMPACT_ATOMS: atom_id res chain seq x y z
N MET A 1 -13.11 -18.25 0.15
CA MET A 1 -12.40 -17.23 -0.65
C MET A 1 -11.88 -17.84 -1.95
N PRO A 2 -11.82 -17.12 -3.09
CA PRO A 2 -11.02 -17.58 -4.21
C PRO A 2 -9.57 -17.75 -3.72
N ASP A 3 -8.89 -18.76 -4.25
CA ASP A 3 -7.48 -19.02 -3.91
C ASP A 3 -6.64 -17.82 -4.39
N VAL A 4 -6.30 -16.93 -3.46
CA VAL A 4 -5.55 -15.70 -3.77
C VAL A 4 -4.09 -16.07 -3.90
N LYS A 5 -3.53 -15.89 -5.12
CA LYS A 5 -2.10 -16.08 -5.36
C LYS A 5 -1.32 -14.92 -4.71
N LEU A 6 -0.81 -15.15 -3.52
CA LEU A 6 -0.02 -14.17 -2.79
C LEU A 6 1.45 -14.17 -3.26
N PRO A 7 2.10 -13.00 -3.35
CA PRO A 7 3.52 -12.90 -3.68
C PRO A 7 4.45 -13.41 -2.54
N PHE A 8 3.96 -13.38 -1.31
CA PHE A 8 4.67 -13.87 -0.11
C PHE A 8 3.80 -14.86 0.65
N SER A 9 4.40 -15.67 1.51
CA SER A 9 3.64 -16.57 2.38
C SER A 9 2.81 -15.78 3.40
N ARG A 10 1.68 -16.37 3.84
CA ARG A 10 0.87 -15.76 4.91
C ARG A 10 1.69 -15.53 6.19
N ASP A 11 2.58 -16.46 6.52
CA ASP A 11 3.46 -16.36 7.69
C ASP A 11 4.39 -15.13 7.59
N GLU A 12 4.91 -14.82 6.39
CA GLU A 12 5.73 -13.62 6.19
C GLU A 12 4.94 -12.33 6.43
N TYR A 13 3.67 -12.26 6.01
CA TYR A 13 2.81 -11.12 6.34
C TYR A 13 2.53 -11.00 7.84
N VAL A 14 2.29 -12.11 8.51
CA VAL A 14 2.07 -12.14 9.98
C VAL A 14 3.32 -11.66 10.72
N GLU A 15 4.52 -12.08 10.31
CA GLU A 15 5.79 -11.60 10.88
C GLU A 15 6.00 -10.10 10.65
N ARG A 16 5.68 -9.59 9.45
CA ARG A 16 5.74 -8.15 9.13
C ARG A 16 4.83 -7.35 10.04
N LEU A 17 3.58 -7.81 10.20
CA LEU A 17 2.60 -7.19 11.08
C LEU A 17 3.08 -7.17 12.54
N ALA A 18 3.65 -8.27 13.03
CA ALA A 18 4.20 -8.35 14.39
C ALA A 18 5.33 -7.31 14.60
N ARG A 19 6.24 -7.16 13.64
CA ARG A 19 7.30 -6.14 13.71
C ARG A 19 6.75 -4.71 13.74
N VAL A 20 5.71 -4.44 12.95
CA VAL A 20 5.05 -3.13 12.95
C VAL A 20 4.42 -2.84 14.30
N ARG A 21 3.73 -3.81 14.92
CA ARG A 21 3.14 -3.64 16.25
C ARG A 21 4.18 -3.34 17.34
N VAL A 22 5.32 -4.00 17.30
CA VAL A 22 6.44 -3.67 18.21
C VAL A 22 6.93 -2.24 17.99
N ALA A 23 6.96 -1.75 16.75
CA ALA A 23 7.34 -0.37 16.46
C ALA A 23 6.25 0.61 16.90
N MET A 24 4.97 0.28 16.73
CA MET A 24 3.83 1.07 17.24
C MET A 24 3.90 1.22 18.76
N GLU A 25 4.10 0.13 19.50
CA GLU A 25 4.23 0.14 20.95
C GLU A 25 5.36 1.08 21.41
N LYS A 26 6.53 1.00 20.78
CA LYS A 26 7.68 1.88 21.07
C LYS A 26 7.40 3.37 20.78
N ALA A 27 6.55 3.64 19.80
CA ALA A 27 6.16 4.98 19.41
C ALA A 27 4.93 5.52 20.20
N GLY A 28 4.31 4.71 21.07
CA GLY A 28 3.09 5.06 21.76
C GLY A 28 1.84 5.10 20.87
N VAL A 29 1.90 4.49 19.69
CA VAL A 29 0.80 4.43 18.73
C VAL A 29 -0.01 3.16 18.98
N GLU A 30 -1.31 3.30 19.28
CA GLU A 30 -2.19 2.18 19.58
C GLU A 30 -2.87 1.62 18.32
N VAL A 31 -3.17 2.49 17.36
CA VAL A 31 -3.74 2.15 16.05
C VAL A 31 -2.96 2.89 14.98
N LEU A 32 -2.66 2.26 13.86
CA LEU A 32 -1.90 2.87 12.77
C LEU A 32 -2.73 2.88 11.48
N PHE A 33 -2.87 4.04 10.85
CA PHE A 33 -3.43 4.19 9.51
C PHE A 33 -2.31 4.40 8.49
N VAL A 34 -2.12 3.42 7.62
CA VAL A 34 -1.08 3.39 6.58
C VAL A 34 -1.70 3.76 5.26
N SER A 35 -1.25 4.85 4.64
CA SER A 35 -1.77 5.36 3.36
C SER A 35 -0.77 5.26 2.20
N ASP A 36 0.51 4.96 2.47
CA ASP A 36 1.50 4.71 1.42
C ASP A 36 1.24 3.38 0.72
N PRO A 37 1.04 3.36 -0.63
CA PRO A 37 0.72 2.14 -1.36
C PRO A 37 1.76 1.04 -1.21
N SER A 38 3.06 1.39 -1.12
CA SER A 38 4.12 0.41 -0.94
C SER A 38 4.10 -0.21 0.46
N ASN A 39 3.73 0.58 1.48
CA ASN A 39 3.54 0.10 2.85
C ASN A 39 2.29 -0.78 2.95
N MET A 40 1.19 -0.36 2.30
CA MET A 40 -0.03 -1.17 2.20
C MET A 40 0.25 -2.53 1.55
N ALA A 41 0.92 -2.55 0.38
CA ALA A 41 1.29 -3.77 -0.32
C ALA A 41 2.18 -4.69 0.54
N TRP A 42 3.16 -4.11 1.22
CA TRP A 42 4.09 -4.86 2.07
C TRP A 42 3.38 -5.51 3.28
N LEU A 43 2.40 -4.83 3.85
CA LEU A 43 1.62 -5.31 5.00
C LEU A 43 0.55 -6.33 4.62
N THR A 44 -0.04 -6.25 3.44
CA THR A 44 -1.29 -6.97 3.13
C THR A 44 -1.27 -7.76 1.83
N GLY A 45 -0.33 -7.48 0.94
CA GLY A 45 -0.36 -7.98 -0.44
C GLY A 45 -1.25 -7.17 -1.37
N TYR A 46 -1.86 -6.06 -0.90
CA TYR A 46 -2.69 -5.22 -1.74
C TYR A 46 -1.93 -4.71 -2.96
N ASP A 47 -2.39 -5.12 -4.14
CA ASP A 47 -1.81 -4.77 -5.44
C ASP A 47 -2.76 -3.86 -6.23
N GLY A 48 -3.27 -2.86 -5.57
CA GLY A 48 -4.10 -1.82 -6.16
C GLY A 48 -3.52 -0.44 -5.87
N TRP A 49 -3.85 0.52 -6.72
CA TRP A 49 -3.40 1.88 -6.54
C TRP A 49 -4.46 2.87 -7.02
N SER A 50 -4.85 3.76 -6.11
CA SER A 50 -5.71 4.90 -6.42
C SER A 50 -5.01 6.17 -6.00
N PHE A 51 -4.88 7.15 -6.90
CA PHE A 51 -4.16 8.39 -6.63
C PHE A 51 -5.08 9.57 -6.30
N TYR A 52 -6.37 9.46 -6.60
CA TYR A 52 -7.35 10.54 -6.43
C TYR A 52 -8.42 10.26 -5.38
N VAL A 53 -8.44 9.05 -4.81
CA VAL A 53 -9.34 8.66 -3.71
C VAL A 53 -8.51 8.19 -2.51
N HIS A 54 -9.04 8.41 -1.31
CA HIS A 54 -8.38 7.95 -0.10
C HIS A 54 -8.53 6.45 0.06
N GLN A 55 -7.45 5.80 0.42
CA GLN A 55 -7.40 4.38 0.80
C GLN A 55 -6.29 4.17 1.82
N GLY A 56 -6.34 3.06 2.53
CA GLY A 56 -5.30 2.72 3.50
C GLY A 56 -5.49 1.35 4.12
N VAL A 57 -4.53 1.01 4.96
CA VAL A 57 -4.56 -0.17 5.82
C VAL A 57 -4.56 0.29 7.27
N ILE A 58 -5.48 -0.22 8.06
CA ILE A 58 -5.56 0.04 9.50
C ILE A 58 -4.93 -1.14 10.22
N VAL A 59 -3.92 -0.88 11.04
CA VAL A 59 -3.31 -1.86 11.93
C VAL A 59 -3.78 -1.58 13.35
N GLY A 60 -4.59 -2.46 13.88
CA GLY A 60 -5.02 -2.42 15.27
C GLY A 60 -4.05 -3.15 16.21
N PRO A 61 -4.30 -3.12 17.54
CA PRO A 61 -3.44 -3.77 18.54
C PRO A 61 -3.36 -5.28 18.36
N GLU A 62 -4.40 -5.89 17.83
CA GLU A 62 -4.51 -7.35 17.60
C GLU A 62 -5.27 -7.66 16.31
N GLY A 63 -5.30 -8.94 15.94
CA GLY A 63 -6.01 -9.42 14.75
C GLY A 63 -5.29 -9.13 13.44
N GLU A 64 -5.97 -9.37 12.33
CA GLU A 64 -5.51 -9.00 11.00
C GLU A 64 -5.63 -7.50 10.76
N PRO A 65 -4.84 -6.90 9.87
CA PRO A 65 -5.04 -5.51 9.45
C PRO A 65 -6.35 -5.39 8.65
N ILE A 66 -6.88 -4.18 8.56
CA ILE A 66 -8.09 -3.88 7.82
C ILE A 66 -7.72 -3.06 6.60
N PHE A 67 -8.05 -3.52 5.39
CA PHE A 67 -8.07 -2.66 4.22
C PHE A 67 -9.29 -1.74 4.29
N TRP A 68 -9.08 -0.46 4.03
CA TRP A 68 -10.13 0.54 3.91
C TRP A 68 -9.91 1.36 2.64
N GLY A 69 -10.93 1.48 1.80
CA GLY A 69 -10.85 2.21 0.54
C GLY A 69 -12.22 2.36 -0.13
N ARG A 70 -12.26 2.95 -1.31
CA ARG A 70 -13.48 3.03 -2.11
C ARG A 70 -14.03 1.63 -2.40
N GLY A 71 -15.36 1.46 -2.48
CA GLY A 71 -15.99 0.15 -2.70
C GLY A 71 -15.49 -0.60 -3.93
N MET A 72 -15.08 0.11 -4.99
CA MET A 72 -14.46 -0.49 -6.18
C MET A 72 -13.06 -1.04 -5.87
N ASP A 73 -12.25 -0.30 -5.11
CA ASP A 73 -10.89 -0.71 -4.73
C ASP A 73 -10.92 -1.87 -3.72
N ALA A 74 -11.92 -1.90 -2.84
CA ALA A 74 -12.16 -3.02 -1.94
C ALA A 74 -12.36 -4.34 -2.69
N LYS A 75 -13.03 -4.33 -3.86
CA LYS A 75 -13.15 -5.53 -4.72
C LYS A 75 -11.80 -6.00 -5.26
N GLY A 76 -10.88 -5.08 -5.54
CA GLY A 76 -9.49 -5.38 -5.88
C GLY A 76 -8.74 -5.99 -4.70
N ALA A 77 -8.90 -5.41 -3.51
CA ALA A 77 -8.30 -5.91 -2.28
C ALA A 77 -8.71 -7.36 -1.96
N MET A 78 -9.97 -7.74 -2.19
CA MET A 78 -10.45 -9.13 -2.06
C MET A 78 -9.73 -10.13 -2.97
N ARG A 79 -8.99 -9.69 -3.99
CA ARG A 79 -8.28 -10.52 -4.95
C ARG A 79 -6.78 -10.59 -4.71
N THR A 80 -6.25 -9.69 -3.89
CA THR A 80 -4.79 -9.51 -3.71
C THR A 80 -4.34 -9.60 -2.26
N CYS A 81 -5.21 -9.25 -1.30
CA CYS A 81 -4.87 -9.28 0.13
C CYS A 81 -4.97 -10.68 0.73
N TYR A 82 -4.15 -10.91 1.77
CA TYR A 82 -4.17 -12.18 2.51
C TYR A 82 -5.25 -12.26 3.60
N MET A 83 -5.81 -11.09 4.00
CA MET A 83 -6.80 -11.00 5.08
C MET A 83 -8.15 -11.59 4.67
N ASP A 84 -8.95 -11.91 5.68
CA ASP A 84 -10.32 -12.33 5.49
C ASP A 84 -11.22 -11.19 4.98
N GLU A 85 -12.31 -11.53 4.25
CA GLU A 85 -13.21 -10.54 3.64
C GLU A 85 -13.81 -9.57 4.67
N ASP A 86 -14.02 -10.01 5.91
CA ASP A 86 -14.53 -9.17 7.01
C ASP A 86 -13.56 -8.04 7.38
N ASN A 87 -12.31 -8.14 6.97
CA ASN A 87 -11.27 -7.13 7.15
C ASN A 87 -11.04 -6.28 5.88
N ILE A 88 -11.94 -6.35 4.90
CA ILE A 88 -11.89 -5.51 3.71
C ILE A 88 -13.13 -4.61 3.70
N ARG A 89 -12.92 -3.31 3.93
CA ARG A 89 -13.95 -2.29 4.06
C ARG A 89 -13.95 -1.36 2.86
N GLY A 90 -15.12 -1.24 2.23
CA GLY A 90 -15.35 -0.31 1.13
C GLY A 90 -16.28 0.83 1.54
N TYR A 91 -15.85 2.08 1.45
CA TYR A 91 -16.73 3.22 1.60
C TYR A 91 -17.50 3.50 0.29
N ALA A 92 -18.65 4.18 0.43
CA ALA A 92 -19.53 4.48 -0.68
C ALA A 92 -18.95 5.54 -1.64
N ASP A 93 -19.33 5.47 -2.92
CA ASP A 93 -18.85 6.37 -3.97
C ASP A 93 -19.28 7.84 -3.76
N ASP A 94 -20.29 8.11 -2.98
CA ASP A 94 -20.77 9.45 -2.64
C ASP A 94 -19.80 10.26 -1.77
N TYR A 95 -18.74 9.63 -1.24
CA TYR A 95 -17.62 10.31 -0.60
C TYR A 95 -16.56 10.83 -1.58
N VAL A 96 -16.57 10.33 -2.83
CA VAL A 96 -15.54 10.66 -3.81
C VAL A 96 -15.78 12.07 -4.37
N MET A 97 -14.80 12.96 -4.16
CA MET A 97 -14.88 14.38 -4.59
C MET A 97 -16.11 15.13 -4.08
N ALA A 98 -16.72 14.68 -2.99
CA ALA A 98 -17.87 15.34 -2.40
C ALA A 98 -17.49 16.69 -1.75
N SER A 99 -18.39 17.66 -1.83
CA SER A 99 -18.20 18.99 -1.22
C SER A 99 -18.69 19.04 0.24
N ASP A 100 -19.66 18.21 0.59
CA ASP A 100 -20.39 18.18 1.87
C ASP A 100 -19.89 17.12 2.84
N ARG A 101 -19.09 16.15 2.37
CA ARG A 101 -18.57 15.03 3.15
C ARG A 101 -17.14 14.66 2.74
N HIS A 102 -16.50 13.79 3.50
CA HIS A 102 -15.14 13.34 3.24
C HIS A 102 -14.93 11.89 3.70
N ALA A 103 -14.19 11.08 2.95
CA ALA A 103 -13.97 9.66 3.25
C ALA A 103 -13.39 9.41 4.66
N MET A 104 -12.63 10.35 5.23
CA MET A 104 -12.11 10.24 6.59
C MET A 104 -13.20 10.22 7.68
N GLN A 105 -14.43 10.62 7.38
CA GLN A 105 -15.58 10.44 8.30
C GLN A 105 -15.96 8.97 8.38
N ASP A 106 -15.94 8.26 7.24
CA ASP A 106 -16.17 6.82 7.19
C ASP A 106 -15.02 6.07 7.89
N LEU A 107 -13.75 6.47 7.68
CA LEU A 107 -12.61 5.91 8.41
C LEU A 107 -12.79 6.05 9.93
N ALA A 108 -13.17 7.25 10.42
CA ALA A 108 -13.43 7.46 11.84
C ALA A 108 -14.57 6.56 12.37
N GLN A 109 -15.61 6.33 11.55
CA GLN A 109 -16.68 5.39 11.90
C GLN A 109 -16.16 3.95 11.99
N VAL A 110 -15.31 3.51 11.06
CA VAL A 110 -14.67 2.17 11.14
C VAL A 110 -13.85 2.02 12.41
N LEU A 111 -13.10 3.06 12.81
CA LEU A 111 -12.33 3.07 14.07
C LEU A 111 -13.27 2.97 15.28
N ALA A 112 -14.39 3.70 15.28
CA ALA A 112 -15.40 3.65 16.35
C ALA A 112 -16.06 2.27 16.44
N ASP A 113 -16.44 1.67 15.32
CA ASP A 113 -17.06 0.33 15.25
C ASP A 113 -16.14 -0.78 15.82
N ARG A 114 -14.82 -0.55 15.77
CA ARG A 114 -13.81 -1.44 16.36
C ARG A 114 -13.46 -1.11 17.82
N GLY A 115 -14.08 -0.08 18.41
CA GLY A 115 -13.77 0.40 19.76
C GLY A 115 -12.41 1.11 19.86
N TRP A 116 -11.93 1.69 18.75
CA TRP A 116 -10.63 2.37 18.67
C TRP A 116 -10.74 3.89 18.63
N ASN A 117 -11.94 4.46 18.75
CA ASN A 117 -12.17 5.89 18.56
C ASN A 117 -11.38 6.79 19.55
N GLY A 118 -11.13 6.32 20.77
CA GLY A 118 -10.35 7.07 21.78
C GLY A 118 -8.87 6.70 21.84
N LYS A 119 -8.38 5.85 20.92
CA LYS A 119 -6.98 5.40 20.91
C LYS A 119 -6.06 6.37 20.20
N THR A 120 -4.78 6.41 20.58
CA THR A 120 -3.75 7.15 19.84
C THR A 120 -3.59 6.56 18.45
N LEU A 121 -3.94 7.35 17.42
CA LEU A 121 -3.91 6.99 16.01
C LEU A 121 -2.66 7.56 15.33
N GLY A 122 -1.75 6.69 14.91
CA GLY A 122 -0.64 7.08 14.06
C GLY A 122 -1.07 7.20 12.60
N VAL A 123 -0.61 8.23 11.90
CA VAL A 123 -0.85 8.45 10.47
C VAL A 123 0.45 8.83 9.76
N GLU A 124 0.55 8.53 8.46
CA GLU A 124 1.73 8.87 7.65
C GLU A 124 1.60 10.30 7.11
N MET A 125 2.04 11.31 7.86
CA MET A 125 1.84 12.73 7.51
C MET A 125 2.68 13.20 6.32
N GLU A 126 3.88 12.65 6.11
CA GLU A 126 4.76 12.93 4.97
C GLU A 126 4.40 12.07 3.74
N ASN A 127 3.10 11.85 3.50
CA ASN A 127 2.62 11.02 2.42
C ASN A 127 1.70 11.82 1.48
N TYR A 128 1.93 11.72 0.16
CA TYR A 128 1.10 12.39 -0.86
C TYR A 128 -0.37 11.95 -0.86
N TYR A 129 -0.67 10.77 -0.30
CA TYR A 129 -2.02 10.21 -0.24
C TYR A 129 -2.77 10.60 1.04
N TYR A 130 -2.10 11.26 1.99
CA TYR A 130 -2.69 11.79 3.22
C TYR A 130 -2.64 13.32 3.23
N SER A 131 -3.69 13.95 2.74
CA SER A 131 -3.73 15.41 2.58
C SER A 131 -4.02 16.15 3.89
N ALA A 132 -3.68 17.44 3.95
CA ALA A 132 -4.05 18.31 5.07
C ALA A 132 -5.57 18.33 5.32
N ARG A 133 -6.39 18.21 4.26
CA ARG A 133 -7.84 18.11 4.40
C ARG A 133 -8.24 16.79 5.05
N ALA A 134 -7.61 15.67 4.66
CA ALA A 134 -7.83 14.37 5.29
C ALA A 134 -7.53 14.42 6.78
N HIS A 135 -6.38 14.98 7.16
CA HIS A 135 -5.99 15.16 8.56
C HIS A 135 -7.01 16.00 9.34
N SER A 136 -7.39 17.15 8.81
CA SER A 136 -8.35 18.05 9.46
C SER A 136 -9.73 17.41 9.69
N VAL A 137 -10.18 16.55 8.76
CA VAL A 137 -11.45 15.83 8.91
C VAL A 137 -11.30 14.69 9.90
N LEU A 138 -10.22 13.91 9.81
CA LEU A 138 -9.99 12.78 10.70
C LEU A 138 -9.89 13.23 12.17
N THR A 139 -9.08 14.23 12.46
CA THR A 139 -8.94 14.79 13.82
C THR A 139 -10.22 15.38 14.39
N LYS A 140 -11.14 15.83 13.54
CA LYS A 140 -12.46 16.32 13.97
C LYS A 140 -13.41 15.20 14.41
N HIS A 141 -13.26 13.98 13.86
CA HIS A 141 -14.20 12.87 14.03
C HIS A 141 -13.61 11.70 14.84
N HIS A 142 -12.32 11.71 15.10
CA HIS A 142 -11.63 10.79 15.98
C HIS A 142 -11.43 11.44 17.36
N GLU A 143 -11.78 10.75 18.45
CA GLU A 143 -11.73 11.31 19.80
C GLU A 143 -10.34 11.20 20.44
N GLY A 144 -9.48 10.28 19.96
CA GLY A 144 -8.11 10.11 20.41
C GLY A 144 -7.15 11.09 19.75
N GLU A 145 -5.90 11.08 20.20
CA GLU A 145 -4.83 11.85 19.59
C GLU A 145 -4.46 11.28 18.22
N VAL A 146 -4.14 12.16 17.27
CA VAL A 146 -3.65 11.78 15.93
C VAL A 146 -2.21 12.23 15.79
N GLU A 147 -1.30 11.27 15.77
CA GLU A 147 0.15 11.46 15.82
C GLU A 147 0.82 11.17 14.48
N ASP A 148 1.96 11.81 14.24
CA ASP A 148 2.78 11.52 13.07
C ASP A 148 3.55 10.20 13.26
N ALA A 149 3.18 9.21 12.48
CA ALA A 149 3.84 7.90 12.39
C ALA A 149 4.61 7.71 11.08
N THR A 150 4.97 8.81 10.43
CA THR A 150 5.77 8.79 9.19
C THR A 150 7.03 7.95 9.37
N GLY A 151 7.27 7.04 8.42
CA GLY A 151 8.44 6.19 8.43
C GLY A 151 8.35 4.94 9.31
N LEU A 152 7.32 4.79 10.16
CA LEU A 152 7.19 3.64 11.06
C LEU A 152 7.25 2.31 10.29
N VAL A 153 6.47 2.16 9.22
CA VAL A 153 6.48 0.97 8.35
C VAL A 153 7.72 0.95 7.45
N ASN A 154 8.14 2.09 6.92
CA ASN A 154 9.30 2.19 6.02
C ASN A 154 10.57 1.63 6.66
N TRP A 155 10.82 1.91 7.93
CA TRP A 155 11.98 1.39 8.64
C TRP A 155 11.89 -0.14 8.84
N GLN A 156 10.70 -0.73 8.97
CA GLN A 156 10.55 -2.18 9.01
C GLN A 156 10.88 -2.85 7.67
N ARG A 157 10.74 -2.13 6.56
CA ARG A 157 11.09 -2.55 5.21
C ARG A 157 12.57 -2.36 4.87
N GLY A 158 13.35 -1.70 5.74
CA GLY A 158 14.76 -1.40 5.51
C GLY A 158 15.61 -2.65 5.26
N VAL A 159 15.46 -3.67 6.11
CA VAL A 159 16.13 -4.96 5.96
C VAL A 159 15.22 -5.91 5.20
N LYS A 160 15.69 -6.39 4.04
CA LYS A 160 14.92 -7.23 3.11
C LYS A 160 14.92 -8.69 3.52
N SER A 161 13.77 -9.35 3.40
CA SER A 161 13.67 -10.81 3.56
C SER A 161 14.37 -11.55 2.40
N PRO A 162 14.68 -12.85 2.56
CA PRO A 162 15.19 -13.66 1.45
C PRO A 162 14.25 -13.67 0.22
N THR A 163 12.95 -13.66 0.44
CA THR A 163 11.94 -13.64 -0.64
C THR A 163 11.94 -12.27 -1.35
N GLU A 164 11.98 -11.17 -0.60
CA GLU A 164 12.12 -9.83 -1.16
C GLU A 164 13.39 -9.69 -2.00
N LEU A 165 14.52 -10.20 -1.51
CA LEU A 165 15.78 -10.19 -2.26
C LEU A 165 15.68 -11.01 -3.56
N LYS A 166 14.93 -12.11 -3.57
CA LYS A 166 14.67 -12.89 -4.79
C LYS A 166 13.92 -12.04 -5.83
N TYR A 167 12.84 -11.37 -5.43
CA TYR A 167 12.08 -10.48 -6.32
C TYR A 167 12.93 -9.30 -6.81
N MET A 168 13.69 -8.66 -5.94
CA MET A 168 14.57 -7.56 -6.32
C MET A 168 15.63 -7.99 -7.35
N ARG A 169 16.22 -9.17 -7.20
CA ARG A 169 17.18 -9.71 -8.18
C ARG A 169 16.51 -10.01 -9.53
N ARG A 170 15.27 -10.51 -9.53
CA ARG A 170 14.49 -10.70 -10.77
C ARG A 170 14.24 -9.36 -11.47
N ALA A 171 13.75 -8.37 -10.73
CA ALA A 171 13.54 -7.02 -11.26
C ALA A 171 14.84 -6.41 -11.81
N ALA A 172 15.96 -6.59 -11.12
CA ALA A 172 17.27 -6.11 -11.58
C ALA A 172 17.66 -6.71 -12.94
N ARG A 173 17.44 -8.01 -13.15
CA ARG A 173 17.72 -8.66 -14.47
C ARG A 173 16.87 -8.09 -15.60
N ILE A 174 15.62 -7.74 -15.33
CA ILE A 174 14.76 -7.06 -16.32
C ILE A 174 15.34 -5.67 -16.65
N VAL A 175 15.73 -4.91 -15.63
CA VAL A 175 16.35 -3.59 -15.80
C VAL A 175 17.67 -3.69 -16.59
N GLU A 176 18.50 -4.70 -16.35
CA GLU A 176 19.70 -4.96 -17.13
C GLU A 176 19.38 -5.17 -18.63
N LYS A 177 18.33 -5.93 -18.96
CA LYS A 177 17.86 -6.10 -20.34
C LYS A 177 17.35 -4.78 -20.96
N MET A 178 16.63 -3.97 -20.19
CA MET A 178 16.20 -2.63 -20.63
C MET A 178 17.40 -1.74 -20.96
N HIS A 179 18.44 -1.78 -20.14
CA HIS A 179 19.70 -1.05 -20.41
C HIS A 179 20.44 -1.59 -21.64
N ALA A 180 20.51 -2.92 -21.81
CA ALA A 180 21.10 -3.52 -23.01
C ALA A 180 20.39 -3.06 -24.29
N ALA A 181 19.06 -3.03 -24.29
CA ALA A 181 18.27 -2.52 -25.41
C ALA A 181 18.58 -1.05 -25.75
N ILE A 182 18.86 -0.21 -24.73
CA ILE A 182 19.30 1.18 -24.96
C ILE A 182 20.62 1.22 -25.72
N TYR A 183 21.62 0.44 -25.30
CA TYR A 183 22.92 0.42 -25.94
C TYR A 183 22.87 -0.11 -27.38
N GLU A 184 22.03 -1.11 -27.65
CA GLU A 184 21.87 -1.70 -28.98
C GLU A 184 21.16 -0.76 -29.96
N LEU A 185 20.19 0.01 -29.50
CA LEU A 185 19.35 0.86 -30.35
C LEU A 185 19.90 2.27 -30.53
N MET A 186 20.75 2.74 -29.60
CA MET A 186 21.21 4.12 -29.61
C MET A 186 22.04 4.43 -30.85
N ARG A 187 21.56 5.38 -31.66
CA ARG A 187 22.24 5.88 -32.86
C ARG A 187 21.81 7.31 -33.18
N PRO A 188 22.63 8.08 -33.89
CA PRO A 188 22.22 9.40 -34.38
C PRO A 188 20.93 9.32 -35.22
N GLY A 189 19.96 10.21 -34.95
CA GLY A 189 18.69 10.25 -35.64
C GLY A 189 17.58 9.36 -35.04
N LEU A 190 17.88 8.49 -34.05
CA LEU A 190 16.85 7.74 -33.32
C LEU A 190 15.95 8.73 -32.56
N ARG A 191 14.65 8.60 -32.69
CA ARG A 191 13.68 9.43 -31.97
C ARG A 191 13.53 8.92 -30.52
N LYS A 192 13.37 9.85 -29.58
CA LYS A 192 13.16 9.52 -28.16
C LYS A 192 12.00 8.56 -27.91
N ASN A 193 10.88 8.77 -28.59
CA ASN A 193 9.71 7.90 -28.42
C ASN A 193 9.93 6.48 -28.90
N GLU A 194 10.73 6.26 -29.97
CA GLU A 194 11.09 4.93 -30.45
C GLU A 194 11.93 4.19 -29.40
N LEU A 195 12.94 4.87 -28.83
CA LEU A 195 13.76 4.31 -27.77
C LEU A 195 12.93 3.98 -26.51
N VAL A 196 12.09 4.91 -26.07
CA VAL A 196 11.24 4.72 -24.88
C VAL A 196 10.26 3.58 -25.08
N ALA A 197 9.64 3.47 -26.27
CA ALA A 197 8.75 2.35 -26.60
C ALA A 197 9.44 0.99 -26.47
N GLU A 198 10.69 0.87 -26.92
CA GLU A 198 11.44 -0.38 -26.81
C GLU A 198 11.84 -0.69 -25.35
N ILE A 199 12.22 0.32 -24.58
CA ILE A 199 12.49 0.14 -23.14
C ILE A 199 11.26 -0.39 -22.41
N TYR A 200 10.09 0.21 -22.65
CA TYR A 200 8.83 -0.25 -22.05
C TYR A 200 8.44 -1.64 -22.55
N ARG A 201 8.61 -1.92 -23.85
CA ARG A 201 8.36 -3.26 -24.40
C ARG A 201 9.21 -4.31 -23.68
N THR A 202 10.50 -4.05 -23.52
CA THR A 202 11.42 -4.95 -22.84
C THR A 202 11.03 -5.17 -21.38
N GLY A 203 10.68 -4.08 -20.65
CA GLY A 203 10.24 -4.18 -19.27
C GLY A 203 8.95 -4.98 -19.10
N LEU A 204 7.95 -4.76 -19.97
CA LEU A 204 6.66 -5.44 -19.93
C LEU A 204 6.75 -6.92 -20.35
N MET A 205 7.58 -7.24 -21.33
CA MET A 205 7.80 -8.63 -21.79
C MET A 205 8.58 -9.47 -20.77
N GLY A 206 9.37 -8.81 -19.89
CA GLY A 206 10.25 -9.51 -18.95
C GLY A 206 11.41 -10.22 -19.64
N GLY A 207 11.85 -11.33 -19.07
CA GLY A 207 12.93 -12.16 -19.60
C GLY A 207 12.48 -13.57 -19.95
N GLU A 208 13.34 -14.33 -20.65
CA GLU A 208 13.04 -15.74 -21.00
C GLU A 208 12.82 -16.62 -19.76
N ASP A 209 13.47 -16.28 -18.64
CA ASP A 209 13.34 -16.97 -17.35
C ASP A 209 12.49 -16.20 -16.32
N GLU A 210 11.90 -15.07 -16.72
CA GLU A 210 11.21 -14.16 -15.84
C GLU A 210 9.87 -13.79 -16.48
N GLU A 211 8.77 -14.19 -15.87
CA GLU A 211 7.44 -13.68 -16.25
C GLU A 211 7.47 -12.15 -16.17
N GLY A 212 6.92 -11.49 -17.17
CA GLY A 212 6.74 -10.05 -17.19
C GLY A 212 5.96 -9.57 -15.96
N SER A 213 6.11 -8.32 -15.64
CA SER A 213 5.60 -7.74 -14.39
C SER A 213 4.09 -7.49 -14.38
N PHE A 214 3.36 -7.84 -15.45
CA PHE A 214 1.91 -7.60 -15.55
C PHE A 214 1.17 -8.80 -16.11
#